data_0bb01bff3acd04b82a1d661729fb83a5
#
_entry.id   0bb01bff3acd04b82a1d661729fb83a5
#
_cell.length_a   1.000
_cell.length_b   1.000
_cell.length_c   1.000
_cell.angle_alpha   90.00
_cell.angle_beta   90.00
_cell.angle_gamma   90.00
#
_symmetry.space_group_name_H-M   'P 1'
#
loop_
_entity.id
_entity.type
_entity.pdbx_description
1 polymer ?
#
loop_
_entity_poly.entity_id
_entity_poly.type
_entity_poly.pdbx_seq_one_letter_code
_entity_poly.pdbx_strand_id
1 'polypeptide(L)'
;MSTQYGFFIDSARCTGCKTCELACKDYKNLTPEVSFHRIYEYAGGDWQEDNGVWQQNVFAYYLSIACNHCEDPACTKVCPSGAMHKREDGFVVVNEEVCIGCRYCHMACPYGAPQYNADKGHMTKCDGCHERVAEGKKPICVESCPLRALDFGPIAELRAKHGQLAAVAPLPSAHFTRPSIVIKPNANARPCGDTTGYLANPKEV
;
A
#
# COMPACT_ATOMS: atom_id res chain seq x y z
N MET A 1 16.24 -3.35 20.62
CA MET A 1 14.85 -3.49 20.12
C MET A 1 14.91 -3.45 18.61
N SER A 2 14.31 -4.41 17.92
CA SER A 2 14.26 -4.39 16.45
C SER A 2 13.42 -3.19 15.98
N THR A 3 13.92 -2.43 15.01
CA THR A 3 13.21 -1.28 14.44
C THR A 3 12.16 -1.79 13.47
N GLN A 4 10.89 -1.47 13.66
CA GLN A 4 9.84 -1.69 12.65
C GLN A 4 9.75 -0.45 11.78
N TYR A 5 10.16 -0.55 10.53
CA TYR A 5 9.94 0.51 9.55
C TYR A 5 8.51 0.52 9.01
N GLY A 6 8.05 1.68 8.59
CA GLY A 6 6.73 1.88 8.03
C GLY A 6 6.64 3.08 7.08
N PHE A 7 5.46 3.30 6.54
CA PHE A 7 5.19 4.36 5.58
C PHE A 7 4.13 5.33 6.10
N PHE A 8 4.29 6.60 5.76
CA PHE A 8 3.27 7.62 5.94
C PHE A 8 2.69 8.01 4.57
N ILE A 9 1.37 8.19 4.52
CA ILE A 9 0.61 8.49 3.32
C ILE A 9 -0.30 9.69 3.61
N ASP A 10 -0.04 10.83 3.00
CA ASP A 10 -0.91 12.02 3.06
C ASP A 10 -1.89 11.98 1.87
N SER A 11 -3.07 11.43 2.09
CA SER A 11 -4.12 11.36 1.06
C SER A 11 -4.70 12.74 0.70
N ALA A 12 -4.51 13.75 1.54
CA ALA A 12 -4.90 15.11 1.22
C ALA A 12 -3.98 15.77 0.18
N ARG A 13 -2.74 15.30 0.06
CA ARG A 13 -1.76 15.78 -0.94
C ARG A 13 -1.68 14.89 -2.17
N CYS A 14 -2.09 13.63 -2.06
CA CYS A 14 -2.00 12.68 -3.17
C CYS A 14 -3.02 13.06 -4.27
N THR A 15 -2.55 13.27 -5.50
CA THR A 15 -3.38 13.59 -6.67
C THR A 15 -3.51 12.42 -7.65
N GLY A 16 -3.07 11.22 -7.28
CA GLY A 16 -3.16 10.06 -8.15
C GLY A 16 -2.18 10.06 -9.36
N CYS A 17 -1.13 10.88 -9.34
CA CYS A 17 -0.23 11.10 -10.49
C CYS A 17 0.61 9.88 -10.92
N LYS A 18 0.57 8.78 -10.17
CA LYS A 18 1.28 7.50 -10.43
C LYS A 18 2.81 7.58 -10.54
N THR A 19 3.45 8.71 -10.24
CA THR A 19 4.92 8.84 -10.30
C THR A 19 5.62 7.82 -9.39
N CYS A 20 5.09 7.56 -8.17
CA CYS A 20 5.63 6.58 -7.24
C CYS A 20 5.51 5.14 -7.76
N GLU A 21 4.43 4.82 -8.49
CA GLU A 21 4.23 3.53 -9.14
C GLU A 21 5.23 3.32 -10.26
N LEU A 22 5.34 4.28 -11.18
CA LEU A 22 6.29 4.24 -12.29
C LEU A 22 7.74 4.14 -11.81
N ALA A 23 8.13 4.97 -10.86
CA ALA A 23 9.47 4.93 -10.29
C ALA A 23 9.78 3.58 -9.63
N CYS A 24 8.79 2.94 -8.98
CA CYS A 24 8.95 1.62 -8.42
C CYS A 24 9.09 0.54 -9.51
N LYS A 25 8.27 0.61 -10.57
CA LYS A 25 8.35 -0.31 -11.70
C LYS A 25 9.71 -0.24 -12.39
N ASP A 26 10.19 0.95 -12.68
CA ASP A 26 11.48 1.20 -13.33
C ASP A 26 12.63 0.71 -12.43
N TYR A 27 12.69 1.18 -11.19
CA TYR A 27 13.78 0.83 -10.27
C TYR A 27 13.89 -0.68 -9.97
N LYS A 28 12.76 -1.38 -9.90
CA LYS A 28 12.71 -2.82 -9.63
C LYS A 28 12.65 -3.68 -10.89
N ASN A 29 12.71 -3.07 -12.07
CA ASN A 29 12.62 -3.73 -13.37
C ASN A 29 11.43 -4.73 -13.41
N LEU A 30 10.24 -4.23 -13.05
CA LEU A 30 9.04 -5.05 -12.99
C LEU A 30 8.42 -5.23 -14.38
N THR A 31 7.85 -6.40 -14.62
CA THR A 31 7.06 -6.67 -15.81
C THR A 31 5.77 -5.83 -15.82
N PRO A 32 5.12 -5.61 -16.99
CA PRO A 32 3.88 -4.83 -17.05
C PRO A 32 2.79 -5.32 -16.10
N GLU A 33 2.70 -6.63 -15.87
CA GLU A 33 1.66 -7.29 -15.06
C GLU A 33 1.90 -7.17 -13.55
N VAL A 34 3.13 -6.83 -13.13
CA VAL A 34 3.52 -6.76 -11.72
C VAL A 34 3.62 -5.31 -11.26
N SER A 35 2.87 -4.92 -10.25
CA SER A 35 2.93 -3.59 -9.63
C SER A 35 3.07 -3.70 -8.12
N PHE A 36 4.26 -3.36 -7.60
CA PHE A 36 4.52 -3.35 -6.16
C PHE A 36 3.91 -2.15 -5.45
N HIS A 37 3.70 -1.06 -6.18
CA HIS A 37 3.08 0.15 -5.71
C HIS A 37 1.89 0.48 -6.60
N ARG A 38 0.74 0.81 -6.00
CA ARG A 38 -0.52 1.05 -6.71
C ARG A 38 -1.21 2.27 -6.14
N ILE A 39 -1.97 2.95 -6.98
CA ILE A 39 -2.76 4.11 -6.58
C ILE A 39 -4.24 3.71 -6.63
N TYR A 40 -4.87 3.64 -5.47
CA TYR A 40 -6.31 3.41 -5.34
C TYR A 40 -7.03 4.75 -5.51
N GLU A 41 -8.02 4.77 -6.39
CA GLU A 41 -8.97 5.88 -6.54
C GLU A 41 -10.31 5.47 -5.94
N TYR A 42 -10.72 6.14 -4.86
CA TYR A 42 -12.01 5.89 -4.25
C TYR A 42 -12.93 7.08 -4.49
N ALA A 43 -14.06 6.86 -5.13
CA ALA A 43 -14.99 7.89 -5.56
C ALA A 43 -16.43 7.51 -5.25
N GLY A 44 -17.31 8.48 -5.18
CA GLY A 44 -18.73 8.26 -4.95
C GLY A 44 -19.52 9.55 -4.98
N GLY A 45 -20.79 9.43 -4.65
CA GLY A 45 -21.76 10.52 -4.70
C GLY A 45 -22.40 10.70 -6.07
N ASP A 46 -23.44 11.51 -6.09
CA ASP A 46 -24.30 11.78 -7.25
C ASP A 46 -24.75 13.24 -7.29
N TRP A 47 -25.37 13.60 -8.40
CA TRP A 47 -26.15 14.81 -8.53
C TRP A 47 -27.59 14.55 -8.06
N GLN A 48 -28.12 15.44 -7.23
CA GLN A 48 -29.48 15.37 -6.69
C GLN A 48 -30.22 16.66 -7.04
N GLU A 49 -31.47 16.51 -7.48
CA GLU A 49 -32.36 17.64 -7.73
C GLU A 49 -33.22 17.89 -6.49
N ASP A 50 -33.14 19.09 -5.94
CA ASP A 50 -33.98 19.56 -4.85
C ASP A 50 -34.65 20.88 -5.25
N ASN A 51 -36.01 20.86 -5.38
CA ASN A 51 -36.82 22.02 -5.76
C ASN A 51 -36.36 22.75 -7.04
N GLY A 52 -35.94 22.01 -8.07
CA GLY A 52 -35.45 22.57 -9.33
C GLY A 52 -33.99 23.05 -9.31
N VAL A 53 -33.28 22.83 -8.19
CA VAL A 53 -31.86 23.17 -8.04
C VAL A 53 -31.04 21.89 -7.97
N TRP A 54 -30.06 21.77 -8.85
CA TRP A 54 -29.11 20.66 -8.83
C TRP A 54 -28.02 20.90 -7.77
N GLN A 55 -27.89 19.92 -6.86
CA GLN A 55 -26.84 19.85 -5.85
C GLN A 55 -26.00 18.61 -6.06
N GLN A 56 -24.71 18.68 -5.76
CA GLN A 56 -23.81 17.54 -5.88
C GLN A 56 -23.21 17.18 -4.52
N ASN A 57 -23.02 15.90 -4.25
CA ASN A 57 -22.28 15.35 -3.11
C ASN A 57 -21.11 14.46 -3.55
N VAL A 58 -20.64 14.67 -4.78
CA VAL A 58 -19.55 13.90 -5.38
C VAL A 58 -18.25 14.07 -4.58
N PHE A 59 -17.55 12.98 -4.37
CA PHE A 59 -16.24 12.96 -3.71
C PHE A 59 -15.30 11.99 -4.41
N ALA A 60 -14.00 12.30 -4.36
CA ALA A 60 -12.94 11.38 -4.75
C ALA A 60 -11.68 11.66 -3.94
N TYR A 61 -10.86 10.64 -3.73
CA TYR A 61 -9.52 10.76 -3.18
C TYR A 61 -8.64 9.59 -3.59
N TYR A 62 -7.33 9.75 -3.40
CA TYR A 62 -6.33 8.78 -3.80
C TYR A 62 -5.56 8.24 -2.60
N LEU A 63 -5.24 6.93 -2.66
CA LEU A 63 -4.36 6.27 -1.70
C LEU A 63 -3.21 5.61 -2.45
N SER A 64 -2.00 6.00 -2.10
CA SER A 64 -0.76 5.48 -2.65
C SER A 64 -0.27 4.33 -1.76
N ILE A 65 -0.51 3.10 -2.18
CA ILE A 65 -0.32 1.90 -1.35
C ILE A 65 0.67 0.94 -2.00
N ALA A 66 1.61 0.45 -1.21
CA ALA A 66 2.48 -0.68 -1.52
C ALA A 66 2.25 -1.81 -0.50
N CYS A 67 3.22 -2.72 -0.34
CA CYS A 67 3.17 -3.63 0.79
C CYS A 67 3.27 -2.86 2.11
N ASN A 68 2.37 -3.13 3.04
CA ASN A 68 2.31 -2.45 4.32
C ASN A 68 3.30 -2.97 5.36
N HIS A 69 4.11 -3.99 5.04
CA HIS A 69 5.09 -4.62 5.93
C HIS A 69 4.55 -4.83 7.35
N CYS A 70 3.39 -5.47 7.43
CA CYS A 70 2.56 -5.61 8.61
C CYS A 70 3.33 -6.08 9.85
N GLU A 71 2.89 -5.67 11.03
CA GLU A 71 3.44 -6.18 12.30
C GLU A 71 3.09 -7.64 12.50
N ASP A 72 1.87 -8.04 12.06
CA ASP A 72 1.36 -9.40 12.08
C ASP A 72 1.01 -9.89 10.65
N PRO A 73 2.01 -10.21 9.82
CA PRO A 73 1.78 -10.47 8.39
C PRO A 73 1.14 -11.84 8.16
N ALA A 74 -0.10 -11.87 7.66
CA ALA A 74 -0.79 -13.11 7.29
C ALA A 74 -0.04 -13.90 6.20
N CYS A 75 0.61 -13.20 5.27
CA CYS A 75 1.35 -13.82 4.16
C CYS A 75 2.54 -14.67 4.60
N THR A 76 3.19 -14.36 5.73
CA THR A 76 4.29 -15.17 6.27
C THR A 76 3.77 -16.44 6.95
N LYS A 77 2.61 -16.36 7.62
CA LYS A 77 2.01 -17.48 8.36
C LYS A 77 1.57 -18.61 7.46
N VAL A 78 1.19 -18.31 6.23
CA VAL A 78 0.67 -19.31 5.27
C VAL A 78 1.72 -19.83 4.30
N CYS A 79 2.97 -19.36 4.37
CA CYS A 79 4.01 -19.76 3.44
C CYS A 79 4.58 -21.14 3.81
N PRO A 80 4.33 -22.22 3.02
CA PRO A 80 4.74 -23.57 3.39
C PRO A 80 6.26 -23.79 3.28
N SER A 81 6.94 -23.02 2.41
CA SER A 81 8.40 -23.11 2.23
C SER A 81 9.19 -22.13 3.10
N GLY A 82 8.51 -21.24 3.86
CA GLY A 82 9.17 -20.17 4.61
C GLY A 82 9.79 -19.07 3.74
N ALA A 83 9.58 -19.09 2.42
CA ALA A 83 10.09 -18.09 1.49
C ALA A 83 9.64 -16.67 1.87
N MET A 84 8.37 -16.54 2.24
CA MET A 84 7.81 -15.28 2.74
C MET A 84 8.14 -15.14 4.22
N HIS A 85 8.99 -14.19 4.58
CA HIS A 85 9.43 -14.02 5.96
C HIS A 85 9.54 -12.54 6.36
N LYS A 86 9.56 -12.29 7.65
CA LYS A 86 9.77 -10.97 8.23
C LYS A 86 11.21 -10.85 8.73
N ARG A 87 11.87 -9.77 8.32
CA ARG A 87 13.23 -9.41 8.72
C ARG A 87 13.25 -8.74 10.09
N GLU A 88 14.43 -8.60 10.69
CA GLU A 88 14.63 -7.91 11.99
C GLU A 88 14.30 -6.40 11.92
N ASP A 89 14.46 -5.78 10.73
CA ASP A 89 14.08 -4.40 10.45
C ASP A 89 12.57 -4.21 10.21
N GLY A 90 11.79 -5.28 10.33
CA GLY A 90 10.35 -5.28 10.18
C GLY A 90 9.85 -5.39 8.74
N PHE A 91 10.73 -5.36 7.75
CA PHE A 91 10.31 -5.61 6.37
C PHE A 91 9.89 -7.07 6.18
N VAL A 92 8.80 -7.26 5.44
CA VAL A 92 8.38 -8.58 4.97
C VAL A 92 8.89 -8.75 3.55
N VAL A 93 9.65 -9.80 3.30
CA VAL A 93 10.30 -10.06 2.02
C VAL A 93 10.07 -11.50 1.53
N VAL A 94 10.39 -11.75 0.27
CA VAL A 94 10.35 -13.09 -0.34
C VAL A 94 11.79 -13.54 -0.59
N ASN A 95 12.14 -14.74 -0.17
CA ASN A 95 13.32 -15.43 -0.68
C ASN A 95 12.92 -16.16 -1.97
N GLU A 96 13.38 -15.65 -3.10
CA GLU A 96 13.02 -16.16 -4.43
C GLU A 96 13.54 -17.58 -4.67
N GLU A 97 14.69 -17.95 -4.06
CA GLU A 97 15.34 -19.25 -4.25
C GLU A 97 14.54 -20.43 -3.67
N VAL A 98 13.81 -20.20 -2.57
CA VAL A 98 13.02 -21.25 -1.91
C VAL A 98 11.51 -21.11 -2.16
N CYS A 99 11.09 -20.10 -2.94
CA CYS A 99 9.69 -19.88 -3.27
C CYS A 99 9.20 -20.90 -4.29
N ILE A 100 8.15 -21.65 -3.94
CA ILE A 100 7.53 -22.66 -4.81
C ILE A 100 6.37 -22.11 -5.67
N GLY A 101 6.10 -20.80 -5.66
CA GLY A 101 5.07 -20.18 -6.50
C GLY A 101 3.62 -20.54 -6.17
N CYS A 102 3.33 -21.10 -5.00
CA CYS A 102 2.01 -21.65 -4.64
C CYS A 102 0.90 -20.59 -4.48
N ARG A 103 1.22 -19.29 -4.44
CA ARG A 103 0.29 -18.14 -4.34
C ARG A 103 -0.51 -18.03 -3.03
N TYR A 104 -0.30 -18.87 -2.01
CA TYR A 104 -1.02 -18.78 -0.74
C TYR A 104 -0.84 -17.42 -0.06
N CYS A 105 0.36 -16.82 -0.13
CA CYS A 105 0.63 -15.50 0.40
C CYS A 105 -0.19 -14.40 -0.29
N HIS A 106 -0.52 -14.54 -1.58
CA HIS A 106 -1.42 -13.62 -2.29
C HIS A 106 -2.84 -13.73 -1.76
N MET A 107 -3.37 -14.97 -1.65
CA MET A 107 -4.72 -15.21 -1.15
C MET A 107 -4.92 -14.77 0.31
N ALA A 108 -3.87 -14.90 1.14
CA ALA A 108 -3.93 -14.51 2.54
C ALA A 108 -3.74 -13.00 2.79
N CYS A 109 -3.21 -12.27 1.82
CA CYS A 109 -2.94 -10.84 1.99
C CYS A 109 -4.20 -10.00 1.69
N PRO A 110 -4.77 -9.30 2.68
CA PRO A 110 -5.98 -8.51 2.45
C PRO A 110 -5.75 -7.28 1.54
N TYR A 111 -4.49 -6.97 1.24
CA TYR A 111 -4.08 -5.85 0.37
C TYR A 111 -3.62 -6.31 -1.02
N GLY A 112 -3.61 -7.61 -1.31
CA GLY A 112 -3.13 -8.14 -2.59
C GLY A 112 -1.66 -7.83 -2.90
N ALA A 113 -0.82 -7.54 -1.89
CA ALA A 113 0.55 -7.09 -2.12
C ALA A 113 1.49 -8.13 -2.74
N PRO A 114 1.47 -9.44 -2.37
CA PRO A 114 2.24 -10.45 -3.07
C PRO A 114 1.64 -10.74 -4.44
N GLN A 115 2.45 -10.70 -5.49
CA GLN A 115 2.05 -10.97 -6.88
C GLN A 115 2.89 -12.08 -7.47
N TYR A 116 2.31 -12.86 -8.37
CA TYR A 116 3.02 -13.91 -9.08
C TYR A 116 3.71 -13.33 -10.31
N ASN A 117 5.00 -13.57 -10.43
CA ASN A 117 5.76 -13.25 -11.63
C ASN A 117 5.83 -14.51 -12.50
N ALA A 118 5.15 -14.49 -13.64
CA ALA A 118 5.07 -15.63 -14.54
C ALA A 118 6.41 -15.97 -15.19
N ASP A 119 7.20 -14.96 -15.51
CA ASP A 119 8.52 -15.15 -16.16
C ASP A 119 9.53 -15.81 -15.23
N LYS A 120 9.42 -15.51 -13.93
CA LYS A 120 10.31 -16.04 -12.90
C LYS A 120 9.79 -17.32 -12.21
N GLY A 121 8.50 -17.62 -12.34
CA GLY A 121 7.87 -18.80 -11.72
C GLY A 121 7.66 -18.71 -10.20
N HIS A 122 7.85 -17.56 -9.58
CA HIS A 122 7.71 -17.38 -8.14
C HIS A 122 6.95 -16.11 -7.74
N MET A 123 6.65 -16.00 -6.45
CA MET A 123 6.00 -14.82 -5.88
C MET A 123 7.00 -13.67 -5.75
N THR A 124 6.50 -12.46 -6.01
CA THR A 124 7.24 -11.22 -5.82
C THR A 124 6.39 -10.21 -5.05
N LYS A 125 7.00 -9.24 -4.39
CA LYS A 125 6.32 -8.11 -3.76
C LYS A 125 7.29 -6.99 -3.40
N CYS A 126 6.76 -5.83 -3.03
CA CYS A 126 7.54 -4.75 -2.45
C CYS A 126 8.40 -5.27 -1.29
N ASP A 127 9.68 -4.98 -1.33
CA ASP A 127 10.70 -5.33 -0.31
C ASP A 127 11.04 -4.15 0.62
N GLY A 128 10.28 -3.02 0.52
CA GLY A 128 10.56 -1.79 1.25
C GLY A 128 11.80 -1.05 0.77
N CYS A 129 12.37 -1.44 -0.36
CA CYS A 129 13.67 -0.97 -0.84
C CYS A 129 14.76 -1.09 0.26
N HIS A 130 14.80 -2.22 0.99
CA HIS A 130 15.66 -2.41 2.16
C HIS A 130 17.15 -2.15 1.88
N GLU A 131 17.62 -2.41 0.66
CA GLU A 131 19.00 -2.11 0.25
C GLU A 131 19.27 -0.60 0.27
N ARG A 132 18.35 0.20 -0.32
CA ARG A 132 18.44 1.68 -0.27
C ARG A 132 18.37 2.19 1.17
N VAL A 133 17.51 1.59 1.99
CA VAL A 133 17.37 1.96 3.41
C VAL A 133 18.66 1.66 4.18
N ALA A 134 19.33 0.55 3.89
CA ALA A 134 20.64 0.21 4.46
C ALA A 134 21.73 1.23 4.07
N GLU A 135 21.60 1.87 2.91
CA GLU A 135 22.47 2.97 2.45
C GLU A 135 22.07 4.35 3.02
N GLY A 136 21.08 4.41 3.91
CA GLY A 136 20.56 5.67 4.47
C GLY A 136 19.64 6.46 3.52
N LYS A 137 19.21 5.88 2.40
CA LYS A 137 18.29 6.47 1.43
C LYS A 137 16.84 6.08 1.76
N LYS A 138 15.89 6.89 1.33
CA LYS A 138 14.46 6.52 1.41
C LYS A 138 14.09 5.54 0.29
N PRO A 139 12.97 4.77 0.45
CA PRO A 139 12.40 4.00 -0.65
C PRO A 139 12.13 4.85 -1.89
N ILE A 140 12.31 4.27 -3.07
CA ILE A 140 12.23 5.02 -4.33
C ILE A 140 10.87 5.70 -4.53
N CYS A 141 9.77 5.07 -4.15
CA CYS A 141 8.42 5.64 -4.23
C CYS A 141 8.26 6.92 -3.37
N VAL A 142 8.94 6.98 -2.22
CA VAL A 142 8.92 8.14 -1.33
C VAL A 142 9.73 9.29 -1.93
N GLU A 143 10.94 9.01 -2.42
CA GLU A 143 11.79 10.02 -3.03
C GLU A 143 11.22 10.59 -4.32
N SER A 144 10.58 9.76 -5.13
CA SER A 144 9.98 10.17 -6.41
C SER A 144 8.68 10.96 -6.28
N CYS A 145 8.05 10.99 -5.11
CA CYS A 145 6.76 11.67 -4.94
C CYS A 145 6.90 13.20 -5.09
N PRO A 146 6.37 13.82 -6.17
CA PRO A 146 6.54 15.26 -6.40
C PRO A 146 5.81 16.12 -5.38
N LEU A 147 4.70 15.61 -4.83
CA LEU A 147 3.85 16.31 -3.87
C LEU A 147 4.27 16.08 -2.41
N ARG A 148 5.30 15.27 -2.17
CA ARG A 148 5.72 14.88 -0.82
C ARG A 148 4.56 14.33 0.03
N ALA A 149 3.68 13.59 -0.64
CA ALA A 149 2.55 12.90 0.00
C ALA A 149 2.98 11.61 0.72
N LEU A 150 4.20 11.15 0.48
CA LEU A 150 4.74 9.93 1.10
C LEU A 150 5.93 10.28 2.01
N ASP A 151 6.02 9.60 3.15
CA ASP A 151 7.21 9.60 3.99
C ASP A 151 7.50 8.18 4.50
N PHE A 152 8.68 7.97 5.06
CA PHE A 152 9.19 6.69 5.50
C PHE A 152 10.08 6.85 6.73
N GLY A 153 9.98 5.93 7.67
CA GLY A 153 10.81 5.92 8.88
C GLY A 153 10.36 4.84 9.88
N PRO A 154 10.91 4.85 11.09
CA PRO A 154 10.44 4.02 12.19
C PRO A 154 8.95 4.27 12.44
N ILE A 155 8.14 3.21 12.45
CA ILE A 155 6.68 3.36 12.55
C ILE A 155 6.23 4.05 13.83
N ALA A 156 6.97 3.87 14.92
CA ALA A 156 6.67 4.54 16.19
C ALA A 156 6.79 6.08 16.08
N GLU A 157 7.81 6.56 15.37
CA GLU A 157 8.03 8.00 15.13
C GLU A 157 6.94 8.56 14.18
N LEU A 158 6.60 7.82 13.12
CA LEU A 158 5.54 8.22 12.20
C LEU A 158 4.19 8.31 12.92
N ARG A 159 3.89 7.35 13.80
CA ARG A 159 2.67 7.35 14.61
C ARG A 159 2.65 8.50 15.63
N ALA A 160 3.76 8.79 16.26
CA ALA A 160 3.87 9.92 17.19
C ALA A 160 3.64 11.27 16.48
N LYS A 161 4.13 11.40 15.26
CA LYS A 161 4.06 12.64 14.47
C LYS A 161 2.71 12.84 13.77
N HIS A 162 2.10 11.77 13.26
CA HIS A 162 0.98 11.85 12.32
C HIS A 162 -0.30 11.14 12.80
N GLY A 163 -0.28 10.53 13.98
CA GLY A 163 -1.40 9.76 14.50
C GLY A 163 -1.33 8.27 14.13
N GLN A 164 -2.40 7.52 14.44
CA GLN A 164 -2.39 6.06 14.36
C GLN A 164 -3.35 5.48 13.31
N LEU A 165 -3.96 6.34 12.49
CA LEU A 165 -4.90 5.88 11.46
C LEU A 165 -4.16 5.07 10.40
N ALA A 166 -4.57 3.82 10.20
CA ALA A 166 -3.93 2.89 9.28
C ALA A 166 -4.92 2.24 8.28
N ALA A 167 -6.18 2.66 8.30
CA ALA A 167 -7.19 2.18 7.36
C ALA A 167 -8.26 3.24 7.10
N VAL A 168 -8.56 3.49 5.82
CA VAL A 168 -9.70 4.24 5.30
C VAL A 168 -10.22 3.47 4.07
N ALA A 169 -11.44 3.71 3.64
CA ALA A 169 -11.95 3.08 2.41
C ALA A 169 -11.02 3.40 1.21
N PRO A 170 -10.78 2.47 0.28
CA PRO A 170 -11.28 1.11 0.17
C PRO A 170 -10.44 0.06 0.92
N LEU A 171 -9.47 0.46 1.76
CA LEU A 171 -8.60 -0.49 2.44
C LEU A 171 -9.38 -1.34 3.46
N PRO A 172 -8.96 -2.60 3.66
CA PRO A 172 -9.52 -3.47 4.69
C PRO A 172 -9.13 -2.98 6.09
N SER A 173 -9.82 -3.51 7.10
CA SER A 173 -9.55 -3.18 8.50
C SER A 173 -8.10 -3.48 8.91
N ALA A 174 -7.47 -2.53 9.59
CA ALA A 174 -6.12 -2.66 10.13
C ALA A 174 -5.98 -3.79 11.17
N HIS A 175 -7.09 -4.25 11.76
CA HIS A 175 -7.08 -5.36 12.74
C HIS A 175 -6.60 -6.69 12.16
N PHE A 176 -6.76 -6.92 10.85
CA PHE A 176 -6.40 -8.19 10.23
C PHE A 176 -4.89 -8.50 10.28
N THR A 177 -4.05 -7.49 10.13
CA THR A 177 -2.61 -7.72 9.99
C THR A 177 -1.75 -6.66 10.69
N ARG A 178 -2.34 -5.68 11.32
CA ARG A 178 -1.64 -4.52 11.92
C ARG A 178 -0.62 -3.91 10.96
N PRO A 179 -1.08 -3.24 9.88
CA PRO A 179 -0.20 -2.68 8.86
C PRO A 179 0.73 -1.61 9.45
N SER A 180 1.98 -1.59 9.02
CA SER A 180 2.98 -0.59 9.43
C SER A 180 2.88 0.65 8.55
N ILE A 181 1.70 1.24 8.48
CA ILE A 181 1.42 2.49 7.79
C ILE A 181 0.71 3.48 8.70
N VAL A 182 0.81 4.75 8.34
CA VAL A 182 0.02 5.84 8.92
C VAL A 182 -0.60 6.63 7.77
N ILE A 183 -1.89 6.88 7.84
CA ILE A 183 -2.63 7.61 6.83
C ILE A 183 -3.10 8.95 7.41
N LYS A 184 -2.73 10.06 6.77
CA LYS A 184 -3.40 11.33 6.97
C LYS A 184 -4.53 11.40 5.95
N PRO A 185 -5.80 11.35 6.39
CA PRO A 185 -6.92 11.23 5.48
C PRO A 185 -7.15 12.52 4.69
N ASN A 186 -7.67 12.38 3.47
CA ASN A 186 -8.28 13.47 2.72
C ASN A 186 -9.53 13.97 3.46
N ALA A 187 -9.95 15.21 3.24
CA ALA A 187 -11.18 15.76 3.84
C ALA A 187 -12.44 14.95 3.48
N ASN A 188 -12.41 14.30 2.31
CA ASN A 188 -13.49 13.44 1.81
C ASN A 188 -13.30 11.96 2.15
N ALA A 189 -12.22 11.59 2.86
CA ALA A 189 -11.94 10.20 3.17
C ALA A 189 -13.08 9.56 3.95
N ARG A 190 -13.47 8.35 3.56
CA ARG A 190 -14.52 7.58 4.20
C ARG A 190 -13.91 6.55 5.15
N PRO A 191 -14.62 6.18 6.21
CA PRO A 191 -14.14 5.16 7.15
C PRO A 191 -13.99 3.81 6.44
N CYS A 192 -13.13 2.96 6.99
CA CYS A 192 -13.00 1.57 6.54
C CYS A 192 -14.35 0.87 6.56
N GLY A 193 -14.71 0.18 5.46
CA GLY A 193 -16.01 -0.49 5.30
C GLY A 193 -17.14 0.40 4.78
N ASP A 194 -16.85 1.65 4.43
CA ASP A 194 -17.82 2.53 3.76
C ASP A 194 -18.27 1.93 2.43
N THR A 195 -19.58 2.02 2.16
CA THR A 195 -20.25 1.51 0.95
C THR A 195 -20.89 2.63 0.11
N THR A 196 -20.66 3.90 0.47
CA THR A 196 -21.19 5.05 -0.27
C THR A 196 -20.36 5.41 -1.48
N GLY A 197 -19.15 4.84 -1.60
CA GLY A 197 -18.26 4.98 -2.73
C GLY A 197 -17.87 3.62 -3.31
N TYR A 198 -17.04 3.67 -4.33
CA TYR A 198 -16.51 2.51 -5.03
C TYR A 198 -15.06 2.76 -5.46
N LEU A 199 -14.34 1.67 -5.71
CA LEU A 199 -13.02 1.71 -6.31
C LEU A 199 -13.16 2.05 -7.79
N ALA A 200 -12.76 3.25 -8.20
CA ALA A 200 -12.98 3.76 -9.56
C ALA A 200 -12.00 3.16 -10.59
N ASN A 201 -10.85 2.63 -10.12
CA ASN A 201 -9.83 2.05 -10.99
C ASN A 201 -9.50 0.57 -10.66
N PRO A 202 -10.49 -0.35 -10.61
CA PRO A 202 -10.28 -1.72 -10.13
C PRO A 202 -9.35 -2.58 -11.03
N LYS A 203 -9.11 -2.16 -12.27
CA LYS A 203 -8.20 -2.86 -13.19
C LYS A 203 -6.72 -2.51 -13.00
N GLU A 204 -6.43 -1.50 -12.19
CA GLU A 204 -5.07 -0.97 -11.99
C GLU A 204 -4.48 -1.35 -10.61
N VAL A 205 -5.31 -1.92 -9.72
CA VAL A 205 -4.94 -2.16 -8.32
C VAL A 205 -5.16 -3.59 -7.86
#